data_f40ca1024bf77e17cab869473d8de6fb
#
_entry.id   f40ca1024bf77e17cab869473d8de6fb
#
_cell.length_a   1.000
_cell.length_b   1.000
_cell.length_c   1.000
_cell.angle_alpha   90.00
_cell.angle_beta   90.00
_cell.angle_gamma   90.00
#
_symmetry.space_group_name_H-M   'P 1'
#
loop_
_entity.id
_entity.type
_entity.pdbx_description
1 polymer ?
#
loop_
_entity_poly.entity_id
_entity_poly.type
_entity_poly.pdbx_seq_one_letter_code
_entity_poly.pdbx_strand_id
1 'polypeptide(L)'
;MGENSQDTKQGSETSKILFVCTANVCRSPMAEHLFAREIDKVNLPIKVESCSAGLSAMDGDKASQNSLDACEEIGVDISSHKSSGITRADLQEASAIFCMTESHRALINMYFDLPEGYPIFLMREFVENGSRELPDPYGQDIEVYRECRDRMLEAIPSLINWVEKNL
;
A
#
# COMPACT_ATOMS: atom_id res chain seq x y z
N MET A 1 -52.85 -0.69 -5.67
CA MET A 1 -51.86 -1.77 -5.87
C MET A 1 -50.59 -1.10 -6.29
N GLY A 2 -49.71 -0.81 -5.32
CA GLY A 2 -48.43 -0.17 -5.55
C GLY A 2 -47.34 -1.21 -5.40
N GLU A 3 -46.71 -1.56 -6.49
CA GLU A 3 -45.47 -2.36 -6.47
C GLU A 3 -44.34 -1.46 -6.04
N ASN A 4 -43.85 -1.68 -4.84
CA ASN A 4 -42.67 -1.07 -4.29
C ASN A 4 -41.43 -1.80 -4.86
N SER A 5 -40.90 -1.30 -5.96
CA SER A 5 -39.62 -1.71 -6.46
C SER A 5 -38.54 -1.07 -5.55
N GLN A 6 -38.08 -1.81 -4.56
CA GLN A 6 -36.87 -1.49 -3.85
C GLN A 6 -35.69 -1.79 -4.76
N ASP A 7 -35.23 -0.78 -5.48
CA ASP A 7 -33.92 -0.77 -6.11
C ASP A 7 -32.86 -0.80 -4.99
N THR A 8 -32.45 -2.00 -4.62
CA THR A 8 -31.23 -2.20 -3.86
C THR A 8 -30.05 -1.90 -4.79
N LYS A 9 -29.58 -0.66 -4.78
CA LYS A 9 -28.24 -0.31 -5.25
C LYS A 9 -27.24 -1.08 -4.40
N GLN A 10 -26.85 -2.27 -4.85
CA GLN A 10 -25.60 -2.89 -4.45
C GLN A 10 -24.47 -2.02 -5.01
N GLY A 11 -24.08 -0.97 -4.29
CA GLY A 11 -22.81 -0.35 -4.48
C GLY A 11 -21.74 -1.39 -4.13
N SER A 12 -20.93 -1.81 -5.09
CA SER A 12 -19.79 -2.69 -4.83
C SER A 12 -18.91 -1.97 -3.80
N GLU A 13 -18.83 -2.53 -2.60
CA GLU A 13 -18.02 -2.00 -1.53
C GLU A 13 -16.55 -2.05 -1.98
N THR A 14 -15.90 -0.90 -2.04
CA THR A 14 -14.49 -0.80 -2.43
C THR A 14 -13.65 -0.79 -1.17
N SER A 15 -12.75 -1.76 -1.07
CA SER A 15 -11.75 -1.83 0.01
C SER A 15 -10.47 -1.13 -0.41
N LYS A 16 -9.92 -0.28 0.46
CA LYS A 16 -8.67 0.45 0.20
C LYS A 16 -7.53 -0.14 1.02
N ILE A 17 -6.43 -0.44 0.36
CA ILE A 17 -5.18 -0.85 0.99
C ILE A 17 -4.19 0.29 0.92
N LEU A 18 -3.76 0.78 2.09
CA LEU A 18 -2.86 1.93 2.21
C LEU A 18 -1.43 1.47 2.50
N PHE A 19 -0.50 1.86 1.65
CA PHE A 19 0.93 1.65 1.85
C PHE A 19 1.60 2.92 2.39
N VAL A 20 2.38 2.80 3.46
CA VAL A 20 2.97 3.95 4.16
C VAL A 20 4.48 3.81 4.29
N CYS A 21 5.19 4.87 3.92
CA CYS A 21 6.61 5.05 4.21
C CYS A 21 6.88 6.48 4.76
N THR A 22 8.11 6.95 4.76
CA THR A 22 8.44 8.26 5.29
C THR A 22 7.99 9.39 4.35
N ALA A 23 8.57 9.48 3.15
CA ALA A 23 8.38 10.62 2.24
C ALA A 23 7.39 10.35 1.09
N ASN A 24 6.90 9.13 0.95
CA ASN A 24 6.00 8.73 -0.15
C ASN A 24 6.58 8.98 -1.56
N VAL A 25 7.88 8.82 -1.72
CA VAL A 25 8.57 8.97 -3.02
C VAL A 25 9.36 7.73 -3.44
N CYS A 26 9.69 6.81 -2.54
CA CYS A 26 10.47 5.61 -2.84
C CYS A 26 9.65 4.32 -2.62
N ARG A 27 9.54 3.87 -1.36
CA ARG A 27 8.99 2.56 -1.01
C ARG A 27 7.49 2.45 -1.23
N SER A 28 6.71 3.35 -0.67
CA SER A 28 5.24 3.23 -0.74
C SER A 28 4.67 3.41 -2.15
N PRO A 29 5.20 4.28 -3.03
CA PRO A 29 4.75 4.31 -4.43
C PRO A 29 5.03 3.01 -5.18
N MET A 30 6.19 2.39 -4.97
CA MET A 30 6.47 1.08 -5.56
C MET A 30 5.48 0.03 -5.06
N ALA A 31 5.28 -0.06 -3.74
CA ALA A 31 4.38 -1.02 -3.13
C ALA A 31 2.94 -0.88 -3.64
N GLU A 32 2.42 0.33 -3.71
CA GLU A 32 1.08 0.64 -4.23
C GLU A 32 0.87 0.08 -5.63
N HIS A 33 1.76 0.39 -6.55
CA HIS A 33 1.60 0.02 -7.96
C HIS A 33 1.92 -1.45 -8.23
N LEU A 34 2.89 -2.02 -7.51
CA LEU A 34 3.18 -3.46 -7.58
C LEU A 34 2.00 -4.28 -7.07
N PHE A 35 1.44 -3.88 -5.93
CA PHE A 35 0.24 -4.53 -5.39
C PHE A 35 -0.95 -4.40 -6.33
N ALA A 36 -1.21 -3.20 -6.88
CA ALA A 36 -2.30 -2.97 -7.84
C ALA A 36 -2.20 -3.93 -9.02
N ARG A 37 -1.03 -4.08 -9.61
CA ARG A 37 -0.82 -5.00 -10.73
C ARG A 37 -1.13 -6.46 -10.36
N GLU A 38 -0.73 -6.90 -9.19
CA GLU A 38 -0.90 -8.30 -8.79
C GLU A 38 -2.33 -8.60 -8.33
N ILE A 39 -2.98 -7.67 -7.61
CA ILE A 39 -4.35 -7.87 -7.16
C ILE A 39 -5.35 -7.88 -8.33
N ASP A 40 -5.07 -7.14 -9.40
CA ASP A 40 -5.91 -7.12 -10.60
C ASP A 40 -5.95 -8.47 -11.34
N LYS A 41 -4.99 -9.35 -11.08
CA LYS A 41 -4.95 -10.71 -11.65
C LYS A 41 -5.82 -11.70 -10.87
N VAL A 42 -6.29 -11.31 -9.70
CA VAL A 42 -7.06 -12.15 -8.79
C VAL A 42 -8.53 -11.82 -8.91
N ASN A 43 -9.37 -12.85 -9.11
CA ASN A 43 -10.81 -12.67 -9.16
C ASN A 43 -11.40 -12.61 -7.75
N LEU A 44 -11.54 -11.40 -7.21
CA LEU A 44 -12.15 -11.17 -5.90
C LEU A 44 -13.61 -10.78 -6.02
N PRO A 45 -14.45 -11.12 -5.01
CA PRO A 45 -15.86 -10.72 -4.99
C PRO A 45 -16.05 -9.22 -4.68
N ILE A 46 -15.00 -8.53 -4.24
CA ILE A 46 -14.99 -7.11 -3.90
C ILE A 46 -13.98 -6.36 -4.77
N LYS A 47 -14.19 -5.07 -4.94
CA LYS A 47 -13.19 -4.19 -5.55
C LYS A 47 -12.14 -3.82 -4.52
N VAL A 48 -10.86 -3.98 -4.86
CA VAL A 48 -9.73 -3.58 -4.02
C VAL A 48 -8.92 -2.50 -4.74
N GLU A 49 -8.70 -1.38 -4.06
CA GLU A 49 -7.86 -0.29 -4.55
C GLU A 49 -6.64 -0.12 -3.64
N SER A 50 -5.50 0.15 -4.23
CA SER A 50 -4.29 0.52 -3.49
C SER A 50 -4.06 2.02 -3.52
N CYS A 51 -3.52 2.54 -2.44
CA CYS A 51 -3.08 3.93 -2.32
C CYS A 51 -1.83 3.99 -1.44
N SER A 52 -1.17 5.15 -1.42
CA SER A 52 0.01 5.33 -0.60
C SER A 52 0.08 6.74 -0.01
N ALA A 53 0.77 6.86 1.12
CA ALA A 53 1.02 8.13 1.80
C ALA A 53 2.35 8.08 2.57
N GLY A 54 2.81 9.24 3.01
CA GLY A 54 4.03 9.36 3.80
C GLY A 54 3.79 10.04 5.14
N LEU A 55 4.53 9.62 6.16
CA LEU A 55 4.46 10.22 7.49
C LEU A 55 5.01 11.65 7.52
N SER A 56 5.98 11.94 6.66
CA SER A 56 6.65 13.24 6.52
C SER A 56 6.77 13.63 5.05
N ALA A 57 5.75 13.35 4.26
CA ALA A 57 5.74 13.67 2.83
C ALA A 57 5.42 15.15 2.61
N MET A 58 6.05 15.71 1.57
CA MET A 58 5.59 16.95 0.94
C MET A 58 4.62 16.57 -0.18
N ASP A 59 3.49 17.29 -0.27
CA ASP A 59 2.48 16.98 -1.28
C ASP A 59 2.96 17.35 -2.70
N GLY A 60 2.73 16.45 -3.64
CA GLY A 60 2.92 16.70 -5.07
C GLY A 60 4.28 16.34 -5.64
N ASP A 61 5.19 15.76 -4.88
CA ASP A 61 6.47 15.28 -5.39
C ASP A 61 6.30 14.03 -6.24
N LYS A 62 7.12 13.92 -7.29
CA LYS A 62 7.19 12.70 -8.10
C LYS A 62 7.88 11.57 -7.32
N ALA A 63 7.61 10.34 -7.72
CA ALA A 63 8.41 9.20 -7.26
C ALA A 63 9.90 9.43 -7.62
N SER A 64 10.80 8.93 -6.76
CA SER A 64 12.24 9.05 -7.02
C SER A 64 12.62 8.35 -8.33
N GLN A 65 13.66 8.85 -9.01
CA GLN A 65 14.05 8.32 -10.32
C GLN A 65 14.37 6.83 -10.26
N ASN A 66 15.09 6.38 -9.23
CA ASN A 66 15.40 4.96 -9.08
C ASN A 66 14.17 4.10 -8.80
N SER A 67 13.13 4.63 -8.14
CA SER A 67 11.86 3.93 -8.00
C SER A 67 11.13 3.79 -9.32
N LEU A 68 11.11 4.86 -10.13
CA LEU A 68 10.57 4.84 -11.49
C LEU A 68 11.27 3.78 -12.34
N ASP A 69 12.60 3.81 -12.36
CA ASP A 69 13.42 2.92 -13.19
C ASP A 69 13.27 1.46 -12.76
N ALA A 70 13.33 1.18 -11.46
CA ALA A 70 13.18 -0.18 -10.91
C ALA A 70 11.80 -0.79 -11.24
N CYS A 71 10.74 0.01 -11.23
CA CYS A 71 9.40 -0.45 -11.60
C CYS A 71 9.26 -0.59 -13.12
N GLU A 72 9.78 0.34 -13.91
CA GLU A 72 9.73 0.28 -15.37
C GLU A 72 10.42 -0.98 -15.92
N GLU A 73 11.53 -1.40 -15.34
CA GLU A 73 12.26 -2.63 -15.72
C GLU A 73 11.37 -3.88 -15.74
N ILE A 74 10.32 -3.91 -14.92
CA ILE A 74 9.37 -5.02 -14.83
C ILE A 74 7.99 -4.68 -15.38
N GLY A 75 7.89 -3.59 -16.17
CA GLY A 75 6.66 -3.19 -16.85
C GLY A 75 5.62 -2.49 -15.97
N VAL A 76 6.03 -1.90 -14.86
CA VAL A 76 5.16 -1.13 -13.97
C VAL A 76 5.49 0.35 -14.07
N ASP A 77 4.55 1.14 -14.59
CA ASP A 77 4.67 2.58 -14.72
C ASP A 77 4.11 3.29 -13.49
N ILE A 78 4.98 3.97 -12.74
CA ILE A 78 4.61 4.80 -11.59
C ILE A 78 4.83 6.29 -11.83
N SER A 79 4.96 6.71 -13.10
CA SER A 79 5.28 8.10 -13.47
C SER A 79 4.19 9.11 -13.13
N SER A 80 2.95 8.64 -12.95
CA SER A 80 1.82 9.49 -12.53
C SER A 80 1.76 9.75 -11.03
N HIS A 81 2.59 9.06 -10.24
CA HIS A 81 2.58 9.18 -8.79
C HIS A 81 2.87 10.62 -8.34
N LYS A 82 2.10 11.04 -7.34
CA LYS A 82 2.31 12.28 -6.59
C LYS A 82 2.27 11.98 -5.11
N SER A 83 3.33 12.39 -4.40
CA SER A 83 3.41 12.18 -2.96
C SER A 83 2.32 12.93 -2.20
N SER A 84 1.89 12.36 -1.09
CA SER A 84 0.96 13.00 -0.16
C SER A 84 1.26 12.61 1.29
N GLY A 85 1.04 13.54 2.20
CA GLY A 85 1.12 13.27 3.63
C GLY A 85 -0.09 12.46 4.08
N ILE A 86 0.14 11.53 5.01
CA ILE A 86 -0.93 10.73 5.60
C ILE A 86 -1.90 11.61 6.39
N THR A 87 -3.18 11.39 6.21
CA THR A 87 -4.26 12.12 6.88
C THR A 87 -5.11 11.18 7.72
N ARG A 88 -5.90 11.77 8.64
CA ARG A 88 -6.88 11.00 9.41
C ARG A 88 -7.95 10.37 8.50
N ALA A 89 -8.31 11.03 7.40
CA ALA A 89 -9.25 10.50 6.42
C ALA A 89 -8.70 9.23 5.74
N ASP A 90 -7.41 9.22 5.39
CA ASP A 90 -6.77 8.03 4.81
C ASP A 90 -6.90 6.82 5.75
N LEU A 91 -6.69 7.04 7.05
CA LEU A 91 -6.82 5.99 8.06
C LEU A 91 -8.26 5.52 8.27
N GLN A 92 -9.23 6.42 8.16
CA GLN A 92 -10.65 6.07 8.28
C GLN A 92 -11.16 5.29 7.06
N GLU A 93 -10.63 5.57 5.89
CA GLU A 93 -11.03 4.94 4.63
C GLU A 93 -10.29 3.62 4.34
N ALA A 94 -9.09 3.45 4.91
CA ALA A 94 -8.29 2.25 4.67
C ALA A 94 -8.90 1.03 5.37
N SER A 95 -9.00 -0.06 4.63
CA SER A 95 -9.38 -1.38 5.15
C SER A 95 -8.20 -2.07 5.84
N ALA A 96 -6.99 -1.74 5.42
CA ALA A 96 -5.74 -2.15 6.08
C ALA A 96 -4.60 -1.19 5.70
N ILE A 97 -3.61 -1.10 6.59
CA ILE A 97 -2.38 -0.33 6.37
C ILE A 97 -1.19 -1.29 6.37
N PHE A 98 -0.32 -1.11 5.38
CA PHE A 98 0.96 -1.81 5.30
C PHE A 98 2.11 -0.80 5.34
N CYS A 99 2.92 -0.88 6.40
CA CYS A 99 4.08 -0.04 6.65
C CYS A 99 5.36 -0.73 6.18
N MET A 100 6.39 0.05 5.90
CA MET A 100 7.69 -0.49 5.46
C MET A 100 8.56 -0.93 6.63
N THR A 101 8.42 -0.30 7.80
CA THR A 101 9.20 -0.59 9.01
C THR A 101 8.36 -0.50 10.27
N GLU A 102 8.86 -1.08 11.36
CA GLU A 102 8.26 -0.95 12.70
C GLU A 102 8.17 0.51 13.15
N SER A 103 9.16 1.33 12.78
CA SER A 103 9.13 2.76 13.09
C SER A 103 7.93 3.46 12.48
N HIS A 104 7.56 3.13 11.25
CA HIS A 104 6.35 3.68 10.61
C HIS A 104 5.10 3.28 11.37
N ARG A 105 4.95 2.00 11.72
CA ARG A 105 3.81 1.50 12.51
C ARG A 105 3.72 2.19 13.87
N ALA A 106 4.83 2.31 14.57
CA ALA A 106 4.90 2.97 15.87
C ALA A 106 4.50 4.46 15.78
N LEU A 107 4.97 5.19 14.77
CA LEU A 107 4.63 6.59 14.56
C LEU A 107 3.14 6.79 14.23
N ILE A 108 2.56 5.91 13.40
CA ILE A 108 1.12 5.96 13.12
C ILE A 108 0.33 5.77 14.41
N ASN A 109 0.65 4.77 15.21
CA ASN A 109 -0.02 4.52 16.49
C ASN A 109 0.16 5.68 17.49
N MET A 110 1.29 6.38 17.43
CA MET A 110 1.56 7.51 18.32
C MET A 110 0.81 8.79 17.89
N TYR A 111 0.75 9.06 16.58
CA TYR A 111 0.13 10.30 16.07
C TYR A 111 -1.38 10.18 15.86
N PHE A 112 -1.88 8.99 15.67
CA PHE A 112 -3.31 8.75 15.41
C PHE A 112 -3.85 7.77 16.44
N ASP A 113 -4.96 8.12 17.04
CA ASP A 113 -5.67 7.29 18.00
C ASP A 113 -6.50 6.24 17.22
N LEU A 114 -5.84 5.13 16.87
CA LEU A 114 -6.47 4.04 16.15
C LEU A 114 -7.22 3.12 17.11
N PRO A 115 -8.38 2.57 16.71
CA PRO A 115 -9.09 1.59 17.50
C PRO A 115 -8.23 0.35 17.78
N GLU A 116 -8.46 -0.31 18.92
CA GLU A 116 -7.85 -1.60 19.20
C GLU A 116 -8.20 -2.61 18.09
N GLY A 117 -7.19 -3.36 17.63
CA GLY A 117 -7.36 -4.32 16.55
C GLY A 117 -7.41 -3.73 15.14
N TYR A 118 -7.17 -2.42 15.00
CA TYR A 118 -7.07 -1.82 13.66
C TYR A 118 -6.01 -2.54 12.82
N PRO A 119 -6.33 -2.95 11.58
CA PRO A 119 -5.41 -3.75 10.76
C PRO A 119 -4.25 -2.92 10.22
N ILE A 120 -3.16 -2.88 10.99
CA ILE A 120 -1.91 -2.22 10.64
C ILE A 120 -0.77 -3.23 10.75
N PHE A 121 -0.08 -3.46 9.65
CA PHE A 121 0.94 -4.50 9.48
C PHE A 121 2.19 -3.93 8.82
N LEU A 122 3.28 -4.67 8.89
CA LEU A 122 4.41 -4.45 7.98
C LEU A 122 4.10 -5.08 6.63
N MET A 123 4.64 -4.53 5.54
CA MET A 123 4.47 -5.11 4.21
C MET A 123 4.97 -6.56 4.13
N ARG A 124 5.99 -6.90 4.91
CA ARG A 124 6.54 -8.25 5.01
C ARG A 124 6.10 -9.02 6.27
N GLU A 125 5.01 -8.59 6.91
CA GLU A 125 4.50 -9.20 8.14
C GLU A 125 4.31 -10.71 8.04
N PHE A 126 3.81 -11.18 6.90
CA PHE A 126 3.41 -12.57 6.68
C PHE A 126 4.44 -13.39 5.91
N VAL A 127 5.62 -12.83 5.63
CA VAL A 127 6.71 -13.57 4.99
C VAL A 127 7.43 -14.40 6.05
N GLU A 128 7.57 -15.70 5.80
CA GLU A 128 8.11 -16.63 6.79
C GLU A 128 9.61 -16.46 7.03
N ASN A 129 10.36 -16.06 5.99
CA ASN A 129 11.83 -15.99 6.03
C ASN A 129 12.35 -14.57 5.75
N GLY A 130 13.44 -14.23 6.40
CA GLY A 130 14.12 -12.95 6.22
C GLY A 130 13.56 -11.82 7.08
N SER A 131 14.11 -10.63 6.88
CA SER A 131 13.65 -9.44 7.60
C SER A 131 12.24 -9.04 7.19
N ARG A 132 11.44 -8.65 8.17
CA ARG A 132 10.11 -8.06 7.96
C ARG A 132 10.14 -6.60 7.57
N GLU A 133 11.27 -5.94 7.76
CA GLU A 133 11.45 -4.54 7.42
C GLU A 133 12.02 -4.37 6.00
N LEU A 134 11.61 -3.29 5.36
CA LEU A 134 12.16 -2.80 4.09
C LEU A 134 12.93 -1.51 4.37
N PRO A 135 14.27 -1.58 4.47
CA PRO A 135 15.10 -0.40 4.72
C PRO A 135 14.91 0.67 3.64
N ASP A 136 15.15 1.93 4.01
CA ASP A 136 15.00 3.06 3.11
C ASP A 136 16.10 3.07 2.04
N PRO A 137 15.76 2.94 0.74
CA PRO A 137 16.73 2.98 -0.33
C PRO A 137 17.15 4.39 -0.75
N TYR A 138 16.54 5.43 -0.17
CA TYR A 138 16.79 6.82 -0.55
C TYR A 138 18.27 7.18 -0.54
N GLY A 139 18.75 7.82 -1.60
CA GLY A 139 20.14 8.23 -1.75
C GLY A 139 21.11 7.11 -2.13
N GLN A 140 20.62 5.90 -2.30
CA GLN A 140 21.42 4.74 -2.71
C GLN A 140 21.29 4.46 -4.21
N ASP A 141 22.08 3.52 -4.72
CA ASP A 141 22.09 3.17 -6.14
C ASP A 141 20.87 2.33 -6.55
N ILE A 142 20.72 2.09 -7.85
CA ILE A 142 19.60 1.36 -8.43
C ILE A 142 19.51 -0.09 -7.91
N GLU A 143 20.63 -0.74 -7.58
CA GLU A 143 20.63 -2.11 -7.08
C GLU A 143 19.86 -2.23 -5.76
N VAL A 144 19.98 -1.24 -4.87
CA VAL A 144 19.24 -1.21 -3.60
C VAL A 144 17.73 -1.05 -3.83
N TYR A 145 17.33 -0.27 -4.83
CA TYR A 145 15.92 -0.13 -5.23
C TYR A 145 15.38 -1.41 -5.89
N ARG A 146 16.16 -2.09 -6.71
CA ARG A 146 15.81 -3.39 -7.29
C ARG A 146 15.59 -4.44 -6.19
N GLU A 147 16.48 -4.50 -5.21
CA GLU A 147 16.34 -5.41 -4.07
C GLU A 147 15.07 -5.09 -3.27
N CYS A 148 14.82 -3.81 -2.99
CA CYS A 148 13.60 -3.37 -2.30
C CYS A 148 12.34 -3.79 -3.08
N ARG A 149 12.29 -3.54 -4.38
CA ARG A 149 11.23 -3.97 -5.29
C ARG A 149 11.00 -5.48 -5.23
N ASP A 150 12.06 -6.26 -5.35
CA ASP A 150 11.98 -7.72 -5.41
C ASP A 150 11.49 -8.32 -4.08
N ARG A 151 11.88 -7.72 -2.96
CA ARG A 151 11.38 -8.10 -1.63
C ARG A 151 9.90 -7.71 -1.42
N MET A 152 9.43 -6.64 -2.05
CA MET A 152 8.00 -6.31 -2.10
C MET A 152 7.22 -7.34 -2.90
N LEU A 153 7.73 -7.72 -4.09
CA LEU A 153 7.09 -8.74 -4.92
C LEU A 153 7.01 -10.09 -4.21
N GLU A 154 8.02 -10.46 -3.42
CA GLU A 154 7.99 -11.67 -2.59
C GLU A 154 6.87 -11.61 -1.54
N ALA A 155 6.60 -10.44 -0.97
CA ALA A 155 5.59 -10.27 0.07
C ALA A 155 4.14 -10.20 -0.46
N ILE A 156 3.92 -9.67 -1.65
CA ILE A 156 2.58 -9.38 -2.19
C ILE A 156 1.64 -10.58 -2.19
N PRO A 157 2.04 -11.81 -2.54
CA PRO A 157 1.12 -12.96 -2.46
C PRO A 157 0.53 -13.18 -1.06
N SER A 158 1.32 -12.94 0.00
CA SER A 158 0.84 -13.06 1.38
C SER A 158 -0.15 -11.95 1.75
N LEU A 159 0.02 -10.74 1.20
CA LEU A 159 -0.92 -9.64 1.38
C LEU A 159 -2.24 -9.93 0.66
N ILE A 160 -2.18 -10.45 -0.56
CA ILE A 160 -3.38 -10.84 -1.31
C ILE A 160 -4.15 -11.93 -0.56
N ASN A 161 -3.46 -12.94 -0.04
CA ASN A 161 -4.09 -13.97 0.77
C ASN A 161 -4.75 -13.40 2.05
N TRP A 162 -4.14 -12.39 2.67
CA TRP A 162 -4.76 -11.70 3.79
C TRP A 162 -6.05 -10.97 3.35
N VAL A 163 -6.01 -10.25 2.23
CA VAL A 163 -7.19 -9.56 1.66
C VAL A 163 -8.32 -10.54 1.39
N GLU A 164 -8.04 -11.67 0.73
CA GLU A 164 -9.03 -12.71 0.43
C GLU A 164 -9.71 -13.28 1.68
N LYS A 165 -9.00 -13.35 2.78
CA LYS A 165 -9.50 -13.94 4.03
C LYS A 165 -10.22 -12.95 4.95
N ASN A 166 -9.98 -11.66 4.80
CA ASN A 166 -10.40 -10.66 5.78
C ASN A 166 -11.31 -9.57 5.22
N LEU A 167 -11.38 -9.41 3.92
CA LEU A 167 -12.21 -8.43 3.24
C LEU A 167 -13.23 -9.09 2.32
#